data_0ad3299f7ea016d3c3f6ef13bc99b1a7
#
_entry.id   0ad3299f7ea016d3c3f6ef13bc99b1a7
#
_cell.length_a   1.000
_cell.length_b   1.000
_cell.length_c   1.000
_cell.angle_alpha   90.00
_cell.angle_beta   90.00
_cell.angle_gamma   90.00
#
_symmetry.space_group_name_H-M   'P 1'
#
loop_
_entity.id
_entity.type
_entity.pdbx_description
1 polymer ?
#
loop_
_entity_poly.entity_id
_entity_poly.type
_entity_poly.pdbx_seq_one_letter_code
_entity_poly.pdbx_strand_id
1 'polypeptide(L)'
;KVWDPDRARDLAQEAFVRALEHEPRKPKPWLFQVAANLARDEARTALRRKRHLVLLKSEAEVAQEDARDAGADAEERERQGRVREALAALGEKDREALLLWDAGLSYPEIARQTGLAVGSVGTTLARARRRLSEAYREKEHGDVARG
;
A
#
# COMPACT_ATOMS: atom_id res chain seq x y z
N LYS A 1 -1.87 11.02 -1.56
CA LYS A 1 -0.85 9.96 -1.51
C LYS A 1 -0.58 9.46 -2.93
N VAL A 2 0.54 9.84 -3.49
CA VAL A 2 0.90 9.48 -4.87
C VAL A 2 1.48 8.06 -4.86
N TRP A 3 0.87 7.17 -5.65
CA TRP A 3 1.40 5.84 -5.89
C TRP A 3 2.56 5.93 -6.87
N ASP A 4 3.73 5.42 -6.47
CA ASP A 4 4.92 5.37 -7.31
C ASP A 4 5.39 3.91 -7.43
N PRO A 5 5.09 3.22 -8.56
CA PRO A 5 5.49 1.83 -8.76
C PRO A 5 7.01 1.63 -8.78
N ASP A 6 7.76 2.57 -9.31
CA ASP A 6 9.22 2.46 -9.36
C ASP A 6 9.81 2.53 -7.95
N ARG A 7 9.28 3.44 -7.14
CA ARG A 7 9.69 3.54 -5.75
C ARG A 7 9.30 2.29 -4.95
N ALA A 8 8.11 1.76 -5.17
CA ALA A 8 7.67 0.51 -4.53
C ALA A 8 8.58 -0.66 -4.91
N ARG A 9 9.01 -0.72 -6.16
CA ARG A 9 9.95 -1.74 -6.66
C ARG A 9 11.31 -1.62 -5.99
N ASP A 10 11.83 -0.40 -5.84
CA ASP A 10 13.10 -0.13 -5.15
C ASP A 10 13.05 -0.57 -3.68
N LEU A 11 11.96 -0.29 -2.99
CA LEU A 11 11.77 -0.70 -1.60
C LEU A 11 11.69 -2.23 -1.46
N ALA A 12 11.03 -2.90 -2.41
CA ALA A 12 10.97 -4.35 -2.45
C ALA A 12 12.37 -4.96 -2.67
N GLN A 13 13.15 -4.42 -3.59
CA GLN A 13 14.53 -4.85 -3.83
C GLN A 13 15.40 -4.66 -2.59
N GLU A 14 15.29 -3.53 -1.92
CA GLU A 14 16.01 -3.27 -0.66
C GLU A 14 15.66 -4.31 0.41
N ALA A 15 14.38 -4.67 0.54
CA ALA A 15 13.94 -5.69 1.47
C ALA A 15 14.57 -7.06 1.15
N PHE A 16 14.62 -7.43 -0.13
CA PHE A 16 15.25 -8.69 -0.58
C PHE A 16 16.76 -8.70 -0.32
N VAL A 17 17.46 -7.62 -0.59
CA VAL A 17 18.90 -7.50 -0.30
C VAL A 17 19.14 -7.71 1.18
N ARG A 18 18.38 -7.08 2.04
CA ARG A 18 18.48 -7.25 3.50
C ARG A 18 18.19 -8.68 3.93
N ALA A 19 17.25 -9.36 3.28
CA ALA A 19 16.95 -10.76 3.56
C ALA A 19 18.14 -11.68 3.25
N LEU A 20 18.85 -11.43 2.15
CA LEU A 20 20.04 -12.18 1.79
C LEU A 20 21.17 -11.97 2.79
N GLU A 21 21.30 -10.80 3.36
CA GLU A 21 22.32 -10.48 4.35
C GLU A 21 22.00 -11.05 5.75
N HIS A 22 20.74 -11.07 6.13
CA HIS A 22 20.30 -11.46 7.48
C HIS A 22 19.88 -12.92 7.62
N GLU A 23 19.58 -13.60 6.53
CA GLU A 23 19.14 -15.00 6.48
C GLU A 23 18.03 -15.32 7.51
N PRO A 24 16.86 -14.65 7.43
CA PRO A 24 15.82 -14.83 8.44
C PRO A 24 15.25 -16.24 8.43
N ARG A 25 14.92 -16.77 9.60
CA ARG A 25 14.31 -18.11 9.76
C ARG A 25 12.96 -18.23 9.06
N LYS A 26 12.17 -17.15 9.11
CA LYS A 26 10.88 -17.05 8.43
C LYS A 26 10.95 -15.89 7.42
N PRO A 27 11.40 -16.17 6.19
CA PRO A 27 11.66 -15.10 5.21
C PRO A 27 10.43 -14.28 4.85
N LYS A 28 9.28 -14.92 4.65
CA LYS A 28 8.07 -14.24 4.17
C LYS A 28 7.54 -13.19 5.15
N PRO A 29 7.22 -13.50 6.42
CA PRO A 29 6.80 -12.47 7.38
C PRO A 29 7.86 -11.41 7.60
N TRP A 30 9.13 -11.80 7.62
CA TRP A 30 10.25 -10.90 7.81
C TRP A 30 10.36 -9.90 6.65
N LEU A 31 10.25 -10.37 5.41
CA LEU A 31 10.27 -9.52 4.22
C LEU A 31 9.14 -8.49 4.24
N PHE A 32 7.93 -8.91 4.56
CA PHE A 32 6.79 -7.99 4.64
C PHE A 32 6.96 -6.97 5.75
N GLN A 33 7.52 -7.36 6.89
CA GLN A 33 7.82 -6.43 7.98
C GLN A 33 8.85 -5.39 7.57
N VAL A 34 9.93 -5.80 6.93
CA VAL A 34 10.99 -4.89 6.45
C VAL A 34 10.44 -3.97 5.37
N ALA A 35 9.71 -4.51 4.39
CA ALA A 35 9.11 -3.71 3.33
C ALA A 35 8.11 -2.68 3.89
N ALA A 36 7.28 -3.07 4.85
CA ALA A 36 6.34 -2.15 5.51
C ALA A 36 7.07 -1.04 6.27
N ASN A 37 8.15 -1.36 6.97
CA ASN A 37 8.96 -0.37 7.69
C ASN A 37 9.64 0.60 6.71
N LEU A 38 10.21 0.09 5.62
CA LEU A 38 10.81 0.92 4.57
C LEU A 38 9.78 1.86 3.94
N ALA A 39 8.58 1.36 3.67
CA ALA A 39 7.49 2.16 3.11
C ALA A 39 7.03 3.27 4.07
N ARG A 40 6.94 2.97 5.36
CA ARG A 40 6.61 3.99 6.38
C ARG A 40 7.68 5.06 6.49
N ASP A 41 8.95 4.67 6.49
CA ASP A 41 10.08 5.60 6.54
C ASP A 41 10.12 6.49 5.29
N GLU A 42 9.87 5.90 4.13
CA GLU A 42 9.76 6.64 2.88
C GLU A 42 8.59 7.64 2.91
N ALA A 43 7.44 7.23 3.41
CA ALA A 43 6.26 8.10 3.54
C ALA A 43 6.54 9.26 4.49
N ARG A 44 7.21 9.02 5.60
CA ARG A 44 7.63 10.07 6.54
C ARG A 44 8.60 11.05 5.90
N THR A 45 9.56 10.55 5.16
CA THR A 45 10.54 11.37 4.43
C THR A 45 9.85 12.21 3.36
N ALA A 46 8.94 11.62 2.60
CA ALA A 46 8.16 12.33 1.59
C ALA A 46 7.30 13.44 2.19
N LEU A 47 6.67 13.20 3.34
CA LEU A 47 5.90 14.20 4.07
C LEU A 47 6.77 15.36 4.57
N ARG A 48 7.97 15.08 5.09
CA ARG A 48 8.92 16.10 5.51
C ARG A 48 9.37 16.96 4.34
N ARG A 49 9.70 16.34 3.21
CA ARG A 49 10.06 17.05 1.97
C ARG A 49 8.93 17.93 1.48
N LYS A 50 7.70 17.41 1.47
CA LYS A 50 6.52 18.16 1.05
C LYS A 50 6.27 19.38 1.95
N ARG A 51 6.37 19.22 3.27
CA ARG A 51 6.26 20.33 4.23
C ARG A 51 7.35 21.37 4.00
N HIS A 52 8.58 20.95 3.75
CA HIS A 52 9.71 21.82 3.47
C HIS A 52 9.52 22.59 2.17
N LEU A 53 9.05 21.92 1.10
CA LEU A 53 8.76 22.52 -0.20
C LEU A 53 7.58 23.50 -0.14
N VAL A 54 6.56 23.23 0.65
CA VAL A 54 5.43 24.16 0.87
C VAL A 54 5.90 25.45 1.56
N LEU A 55 6.89 25.35 2.45
CA LEU A 55 7.50 26.52 3.08
C LEU A 55 8.41 27.31 2.14
N LEU A 56 8.94 26.67 1.07
CA LEU A 56 9.87 27.29 0.13
C LEU A 56 9.22 27.75 -1.19
N LYS A 57 8.10 27.14 -1.60
CA LYS A 57 7.41 27.45 -2.86
C LYS A 57 5.90 27.37 -2.70
N SER A 58 5.22 28.44 -3.08
CA SER A 58 3.75 28.50 -3.14
C SER A 58 3.14 27.77 -4.34
N GLU A 59 3.94 27.31 -5.28
CA GLU A 59 3.48 26.62 -6.49
C GLU A 59 4.43 25.48 -6.84
N ALA A 60 4.06 24.27 -6.50
CA ALA A 60 4.70 23.09 -7.05
C ALA A 60 3.67 22.34 -7.91
N GLU A 61 3.81 22.44 -9.21
CA GLU A 61 3.16 21.51 -10.12
C GLU A 61 3.80 20.13 -9.90
N VAL A 62 3.03 19.24 -9.30
CA VAL A 62 3.40 17.84 -9.22
C VAL A 62 3.12 17.25 -10.59
N ALA A 63 4.15 17.12 -11.39
CA ALA A 63 4.09 16.31 -12.61
C ALA A 63 3.80 14.87 -12.16
N GLN A 64 2.57 14.41 -12.44
CA GLN A 64 2.25 13.00 -12.34
C GLN A 64 2.92 12.30 -13.52
N GLU A 65 4.07 11.73 -13.27
CA GLU A 65 4.60 10.74 -14.18
C GLU A 65 3.80 9.46 -13.99
N ASP A 66 2.88 9.21 -14.89
CA ASP A 66 2.24 7.92 -15.03
C ASP A 66 3.33 6.88 -15.31
N ALA A 67 3.72 6.15 -14.30
CA ALA A 67 4.59 5.01 -14.47
C ALA A 67 3.84 3.96 -15.27
N ARG A 68 4.14 3.90 -16.54
CA ARG A 68 3.57 2.92 -17.44
C ARG A 68 4.18 1.58 -17.14
N ASP A 69 3.37 0.69 -16.60
CA ASP A 69 3.70 -0.72 -16.52
C ASP A 69 3.68 -1.26 -17.95
N ALA A 70 4.88 -1.51 -18.51
CA ALA A 70 5.02 -2.00 -19.86
C ALA A 70 4.40 -3.40 -19.97
N GLY A 71 3.21 -3.53 -20.59
CA GLY A 71 2.55 -4.79 -20.86
C GLY A 71 1.14 -4.98 -20.28
N ALA A 72 0.67 -4.10 -19.40
CA ALA A 72 -0.72 -4.10 -18.97
C ALA A 72 -1.59 -3.34 -19.97
N ASP A 73 -2.76 -3.87 -20.35
CA ASP A 73 -3.70 -3.15 -21.17
C ASP A 73 -4.37 -2.00 -20.39
N ALA A 74 -5.07 -1.11 -21.11
CA ALA A 74 -5.71 0.06 -20.50
C ALA A 74 -6.78 -0.32 -19.47
N GLU A 75 -7.55 -1.38 -19.74
CA GLU A 75 -8.58 -1.87 -18.82
C GLU A 75 -8.00 -2.39 -17.53
N GLU A 76 -6.91 -3.15 -17.60
CA GLU A 76 -6.22 -3.67 -16.42
C GLU A 76 -5.63 -2.54 -15.57
N ARG A 77 -5.03 -1.53 -16.21
CA ARG A 77 -4.53 -0.35 -15.51
C ARG A 77 -5.63 0.43 -14.81
N GLU A 78 -6.79 0.59 -15.44
CA GLU A 78 -7.95 1.22 -14.82
C GLU A 78 -8.45 0.42 -13.62
N ARG A 79 -8.54 -0.89 -13.76
CA ARG A 79 -8.94 -1.79 -12.68
C ARG A 79 -7.98 -1.70 -11.50
N GLN A 80 -6.68 -1.77 -11.76
CA GLN A 80 -5.66 -1.62 -10.73
C GLN A 80 -5.71 -0.24 -10.06
N GLY A 81 -5.98 0.81 -10.82
CA GLY A 81 -6.19 2.15 -10.32
C GLY A 81 -7.37 2.23 -9.35
N ARG A 82 -8.52 1.63 -9.73
CA ARG A 82 -9.70 1.58 -8.86
C ARG A 82 -9.44 0.80 -7.57
N VAL A 83 -8.73 -0.32 -7.65
CA VAL A 83 -8.34 -1.10 -6.47
C VAL A 83 -7.44 -0.29 -5.53
N ARG A 84 -6.44 0.40 -6.08
CA ARG A 84 -5.55 1.26 -5.28
C ARG A 84 -6.28 2.39 -4.58
N GLU A 85 -7.20 3.04 -5.28
CA GLU A 85 -8.03 4.10 -4.69
C GLU A 85 -8.95 3.56 -3.61
N ALA A 86 -9.54 2.39 -3.81
CA ALA A 86 -10.38 1.74 -2.82
C ALA A 86 -9.55 1.34 -1.57
N LEU A 87 -8.35 0.81 -1.76
CA LEU A 87 -7.42 0.51 -0.67
C LEU A 87 -7.01 1.78 0.09
N ALA A 88 -6.77 2.88 -0.63
CA ALA A 88 -6.42 4.16 -0.01
C ALA A 88 -7.55 4.75 0.85
N ALA A 89 -8.81 4.38 0.57
CA ALA A 89 -9.96 4.79 1.37
C ALA A 89 -10.05 4.06 2.71
N LEU A 90 -9.34 2.94 2.87
CA LEU A 90 -9.29 2.19 4.13
C LEU A 90 -8.39 2.88 5.16
N GLY A 91 -8.69 2.67 6.44
CA GLY A 91 -7.76 3.02 7.51
C GLY A 91 -6.45 2.25 7.37
N GLU A 92 -5.36 2.80 7.89
CA GLU A 92 -4.02 2.21 7.76
C GLU A 92 -3.95 0.76 8.27
N LYS A 93 -4.50 0.49 9.45
CA LYS A 93 -4.52 -0.84 10.04
C LYS A 93 -5.34 -1.84 9.24
N ASP A 94 -6.50 -1.41 8.76
CA ASP A 94 -7.40 -2.23 7.94
C ASP A 94 -6.72 -2.62 6.62
N ARG A 95 -6.11 -1.66 5.96
CA ARG A 95 -5.38 -1.87 4.70
C ARG A 95 -4.18 -2.79 4.90
N GLU A 96 -3.37 -2.54 5.92
CA GLU A 96 -2.19 -3.34 6.23
C GLU A 96 -2.57 -4.80 6.54
N ALA A 97 -3.57 -5.01 7.38
CA ALA A 97 -4.06 -6.35 7.71
C ALA A 97 -4.53 -7.10 6.48
N LEU A 98 -5.29 -6.43 5.61
CA LEU A 98 -5.82 -7.04 4.39
C LEU A 98 -4.71 -7.43 3.40
N LEU A 99 -3.73 -6.57 3.20
CA LEU A 99 -2.59 -6.84 2.31
C LEU A 99 -1.72 -7.99 2.85
N LEU A 100 -1.51 -8.05 4.15
CA LEU A 100 -0.75 -9.14 4.78
C LEU A 100 -1.50 -10.47 4.69
N TRP A 101 -2.83 -10.45 4.86
CA TRP A 101 -3.65 -11.64 4.67
C TRP A 101 -3.58 -12.16 3.23
N ASP A 102 -3.71 -11.27 2.26
CA ASP A 102 -3.59 -11.61 0.84
C ASP A 102 -2.20 -12.19 0.51
N ALA A 103 -1.16 -11.71 1.16
CA ALA A 103 0.19 -12.23 1.05
C ALA A 103 0.37 -13.61 1.72
N GLY A 104 -0.65 -14.12 2.41
CA GLY A 104 -0.66 -15.46 3.01
C GLY A 104 -0.12 -15.53 4.44
N LEU A 105 -0.06 -14.41 5.15
CA LEU A 105 0.35 -14.42 6.55
C LEU A 105 -0.77 -14.95 7.46
N SER A 106 -0.38 -15.63 8.54
CA SER A 106 -1.30 -16.10 9.56
C SER A 106 -1.80 -14.96 10.46
N TYR A 107 -2.87 -15.18 11.20
CA TYR A 107 -3.40 -14.19 12.15
C TYR A 107 -2.35 -13.77 13.20
N PRO A 108 -1.60 -14.68 13.84
CA PRO A 108 -0.53 -14.28 14.74
C PRO A 108 0.56 -13.43 14.07
N GLU A 109 0.92 -13.73 12.83
CA GLU A 109 1.91 -12.96 12.07
C GLU A 109 1.38 -11.56 11.72
N ILE A 110 0.12 -11.46 11.32
CA ILE A 110 -0.55 -10.16 11.08
C ILE A 110 -0.61 -9.34 12.36
N ALA A 111 -0.98 -9.97 13.47
CA ALA A 111 -1.04 -9.30 14.77
C ALA A 111 0.31 -8.71 15.17
N ARG A 112 1.40 -9.46 15.00
CA ARG A 112 2.75 -8.99 15.31
C ARG A 112 3.17 -7.80 14.46
N GLN A 113 2.84 -7.83 13.17
CA GLN A 113 3.23 -6.75 12.24
C GLN A 113 2.39 -5.49 12.38
N THR A 114 1.11 -5.63 12.66
CA THR A 114 0.18 -4.49 12.74
C THR A 114 0.03 -3.91 14.13
N GLY A 115 0.45 -4.65 15.16
CA GLY A 115 0.19 -4.28 16.55
C GLY A 115 -1.24 -4.56 17.02
N LEU A 116 -2.06 -5.24 16.21
CA LEU A 116 -3.39 -5.68 16.59
C LEU A 116 -3.31 -6.88 17.55
N ALA A 117 -4.29 -7.00 18.45
CA ALA A 117 -4.48 -8.23 19.18
C ALA A 117 -4.87 -9.37 18.23
N VAL A 118 -4.37 -10.59 18.49
CA VAL A 118 -4.66 -11.75 17.62
C VAL A 118 -6.17 -11.96 17.45
N GLY A 119 -6.94 -11.83 18.54
CA GLY A 119 -8.39 -11.97 18.52
C GLY A 119 -9.12 -10.88 17.72
N SER A 120 -8.46 -9.76 17.42
CA SER A 120 -9.02 -8.65 16.66
C SER A 120 -8.72 -8.75 15.15
N VAL A 121 -7.82 -9.62 14.73
CA VAL A 121 -7.40 -9.73 13.32
C VAL A 121 -8.58 -10.12 12.43
N GLY A 122 -9.34 -11.15 12.81
CA GLY A 122 -10.49 -11.63 12.04
C GLY A 122 -11.56 -10.55 11.85
N THR A 123 -11.91 -9.83 12.89
CA THR A 123 -12.88 -8.72 12.85
C THR A 123 -12.37 -7.57 11.99
N THR A 124 -11.10 -7.23 12.13
CA THR A 124 -10.44 -6.19 11.31
C THR A 124 -10.48 -6.56 9.83
N LEU A 125 -10.15 -7.81 9.49
CA LEU A 125 -10.20 -8.28 8.10
C LEU A 125 -11.61 -8.26 7.53
N ALA A 126 -12.61 -8.69 8.29
CA ALA A 126 -14.01 -8.66 7.84
C ALA A 126 -14.48 -7.24 7.56
N ARG A 127 -14.16 -6.30 8.44
CA ARG A 127 -14.46 -4.87 8.26
C ARG A 127 -13.71 -4.30 7.06
N ALA A 128 -12.44 -4.62 6.91
CA ALA A 128 -11.62 -4.14 5.81
C ALA A 128 -12.15 -4.61 4.46
N ARG A 129 -12.52 -5.88 4.34
CA ARG A 129 -13.12 -6.44 3.11
C ARG A 129 -14.43 -5.74 2.75
N ARG A 130 -15.30 -5.52 3.72
CA ARG A 130 -16.57 -4.81 3.50
C ARG A 130 -16.33 -3.39 3.02
N ARG A 131 -15.46 -2.64 3.68
CA ARG A 131 -15.12 -1.26 3.31
C ARG A 131 -14.44 -1.18 1.95
N LEU A 132 -13.56 -2.13 1.64
CA LEU A 132 -12.93 -2.22 0.33
C LEU A 132 -13.97 -2.43 -0.77
N SER A 133 -14.89 -3.36 -0.58
CA SER A 133 -15.96 -3.66 -1.52
C SER A 133 -16.86 -2.44 -1.75
N GLU A 134 -17.25 -1.76 -0.70
CA GLU A 134 -18.05 -0.54 -0.77
C GLU A 134 -17.32 0.58 -1.53
N ALA A 135 -16.06 0.84 -1.19
CA ALA A 135 -15.25 1.86 -1.84
C ALA A 135 -15.01 1.55 -3.33
N TYR A 136 -14.80 0.29 -3.67
CA TYR A 136 -14.63 -0.14 -5.07
C TYR A 136 -15.92 0.08 -5.87
N ARG A 137 -17.08 -0.28 -5.33
CA ARG A 137 -18.38 -0.08 -5.98
C ARG A 137 -18.69 1.41 -6.20
N GLU A 138 -18.37 2.25 -5.25
CA GLU A 138 -18.56 3.70 -5.37
C GLU A 138 -17.73 4.27 -6.54
N LYS A 139 -16.50 3.80 -6.71
CA LYS A 139 -15.63 4.20 -7.82
C LYS A 139 -16.15 3.71 -9.15
N GLU A 140 -16.62 2.46 -9.22
CA GLU A 140 -17.19 1.89 -10.44
C GLU A 140 -18.45 2.65 -10.89
N HIS A 141 -19.33 2.99 -9.96
CA HIS A 141 -20.53 3.78 -10.27
C HIS A 141 -20.20 5.24 -10.64
N GLY A 142 -19.19 5.83 -10.02
CA GLY A 142 -18.73 7.17 -10.34
C GLY A 142 -18.17 7.29 -11.75
N ASP A 143 -17.47 6.28 -12.23
CA ASP A 143 -16.93 6.24 -13.58
C ASP A 143 -18.03 6.06 -14.63
N VAL A 144 -19.02 5.24 -14.36
CA VAL A 144 -20.18 5.05 -15.26
C VAL A 144 -21.03 6.32 -15.37
N ALA A 145 -21.15 7.09 -14.30
CA ALA A 145 -21.91 8.35 -14.32
C ALA A 145 -21.19 9.49 -15.06
N ARG A 146 -19.89 9.37 -15.30
CA ARG A 146 -19.07 10.34 -16.03
C ARG A 146 -18.83 10.00 -17.51
N GLY A 147 -19.21 8.79 -17.89
CA GLY A 147 -19.07 8.28 -19.27
C GLY A 147 -20.14 8.78 -20.22
#